data_df67d1ee63299a71995690a7a9593aa5
#
_entry.id   df67d1ee63299a71995690a7a9593aa5
#
_cell.length_a   1.000
_cell.length_b   1.000
_cell.length_c   1.000
_cell.angle_alpha   90.00
_cell.angle_beta   90.00
_cell.angle_gamma   90.00
#
_symmetry.space_group_name_H-M   'P 1'
#
loop_
_entity.id
_entity.type
_entity.pdbx_description
1 polymer ?
#
loop_
_entity_poly.entity_id
_entity_poly.type
_entity_poly.pdbx_seq_one_letter_code
_entity_poly.pdbx_strand_id
1 'polypeptide(L)'
;KADYERQKGKLAKVQETYHEKEVLYENLQERVGEFDEMNSEEIERLKNKQGVELAMEQLTRLAAQMQSRTSDLMNTEVSAIMDAITDGKYNRLWVDENLHVQLMSNGKKISMDQVSRGTLEQIYFAIRMAATKILHEEECPVILDDAFGYYDDSRLAQTLRWLKDSKRQVIIFSCQKREMEMLEKMGCVYHKVML
;
A
#
# COMPACT_ATOMS: atom_id res chain seq x y z
N LYS A 1 41.15 -82.53 -33.23
CA LYS A 1 40.93 -82.28 -31.74
C LYS A 1 41.50 -80.90 -31.31
N ALA A 2 42.78 -80.66 -31.63
CA ALA A 2 43.47 -79.37 -31.18
C ALA A 2 42.84 -78.09 -31.74
N ASP A 3 42.31 -78.13 -33.00
CA ASP A 3 41.68 -76.96 -33.64
C ASP A 3 40.31 -76.63 -33.06
N TYR A 4 39.57 -77.65 -32.70
CA TYR A 4 38.27 -77.53 -32.01
C TYR A 4 38.41 -76.84 -30.59
N GLU A 5 39.40 -77.32 -29.83
CA GLU A 5 39.67 -76.71 -28.49
C GLU A 5 40.16 -75.26 -28.65
N ARG A 6 40.93 -74.95 -29.67
CA ARG A 6 41.36 -73.57 -29.96
C ARG A 6 40.20 -72.67 -30.36
N GLN A 7 39.24 -73.15 -31.18
CA GLN A 7 38.07 -72.40 -31.56
C GLN A 7 37.09 -72.23 -30.39
N LYS A 8 36.92 -73.26 -29.55
CA LYS A 8 36.14 -73.17 -28.33
C LYS A 8 36.69 -72.12 -27.33
N GLY A 9 38.02 -72.09 -27.18
CA GLY A 9 38.67 -71.05 -26.38
C GLY A 9 38.53 -69.63 -26.90
N LYS A 10 38.52 -69.45 -28.24
CA LYS A 10 38.24 -68.15 -28.86
C LYS A 10 36.78 -67.73 -28.64
N LEU A 11 35.85 -68.66 -28.82
CA LEU A 11 34.43 -68.41 -28.62
C LEU A 11 34.13 -68.00 -27.16
N ALA A 12 34.72 -68.67 -26.17
CA ALA A 12 34.58 -68.33 -24.76
C ALA A 12 35.09 -66.89 -24.47
N LYS A 13 36.25 -66.51 -25.01
CA LYS A 13 36.73 -65.12 -24.85
C LYS A 13 35.83 -64.09 -25.49
N VAL A 14 35.31 -64.36 -26.69
CA VAL A 14 34.36 -63.44 -27.35
C VAL A 14 33.06 -63.31 -26.56
N GLN A 15 32.54 -64.38 -26.01
CA GLN A 15 31.35 -64.37 -25.12
C GLN A 15 31.59 -63.59 -23.84
N GLU A 16 32.75 -63.75 -23.21
CA GLU A 16 33.16 -63.00 -22.02
C GLU A 16 33.25 -61.49 -22.33
N THR A 17 33.95 -61.12 -23.45
CA THR A 17 34.06 -59.72 -23.88
C THR A 17 32.70 -59.15 -24.27
N TYR A 18 31.80 -59.90 -24.83
CA TYR A 18 30.44 -59.49 -25.17
C TYR A 18 29.65 -59.18 -23.90
N HIS A 19 29.69 -60.07 -22.92
CA HIS A 19 29.01 -59.89 -21.64
C HIS A 19 29.56 -58.66 -20.87
N GLU A 20 30.87 -58.48 -20.83
CA GLU A 20 31.48 -57.26 -20.23
C GLU A 20 30.96 -55.96 -20.88
N LYS A 21 30.88 -55.96 -22.24
CA LYS A 21 30.38 -54.79 -22.97
C LYS A 21 28.90 -54.56 -22.79
N GLU A 22 28.10 -55.61 -22.64
CA GLU A 22 26.67 -55.56 -22.40
C GLU A 22 26.38 -54.93 -21.02
N VAL A 23 27.08 -55.39 -19.97
CA VAL A 23 27.02 -54.78 -18.63
C VAL A 23 27.46 -53.34 -18.63
N LEU A 24 28.52 -53.01 -19.36
CA LEU A 24 28.98 -51.62 -19.49
C LEU A 24 27.93 -50.75 -20.21
N TYR A 25 27.30 -51.25 -21.24
CA TYR A 25 26.25 -50.54 -21.97
C TYR A 25 25.02 -50.26 -21.10
N GLU A 26 24.58 -51.25 -20.34
CA GLU A 26 23.47 -51.10 -19.39
C GLU A 26 23.79 -50.03 -18.33
N ASN A 27 24.97 -50.06 -17.71
CA ASN A 27 25.42 -49.08 -16.78
C ASN A 27 25.50 -47.64 -17.38
N LEU A 28 25.91 -47.53 -18.63
CA LEU A 28 25.95 -46.24 -19.31
C LEU A 28 24.55 -45.73 -19.65
N GLN A 29 23.62 -46.57 -20.03
CA GLN A 29 22.22 -46.20 -20.25
C GLN A 29 21.55 -45.70 -18.94
N GLU A 30 21.79 -46.39 -17.86
CA GLU A 30 21.28 -45.99 -16.54
C GLU A 30 21.81 -44.60 -16.15
N ARG A 31 23.11 -44.37 -16.29
CA ARG A 31 23.73 -43.06 -16.01
C ARG A 31 23.21 -41.94 -16.92
N VAL A 32 22.94 -42.22 -18.18
CA VAL A 32 22.34 -41.24 -19.10
C VAL A 32 20.92 -40.91 -18.65
N GLY A 33 20.14 -41.90 -18.24
CA GLY A 33 18.79 -41.69 -17.69
C GLY A 33 18.82 -40.76 -16.44
N GLU A 34 19.71 -41.04 -15.50
CA GLU A 34 19.89 -40.21 -14.29
C GLU A 34 20.28 -38.76 -14.64
N PHE A 35 21.15 -38.56 -15.65
CA PHE A 35 21.56 -37.24 -16.12
C PHE A 35 20.38 -36.47 -16.75
N ASP A 36 19.53 -37.15 -17.52
CA ASP A 36 18.39 -36.54 -18.17
C ASP A 36 17.29 -36.16 -17.14
N GLU A 37 17.08 -36.98 -16.11
CA GLU A 37 16.17 -36.66 -15.01
C GLU A 37 16.68 -35.44 -14.20
N MET A 38 17.96 -35.42 -13.80
CA MET A 38 18.56 -34.27 -13.09
C MET A 38 18.48 -33.00 -13.90
N ASN A 39 18.69 -33.06 -15.21
CA ASN A 39 18.61 -31.90 -16.11
C ASN A 39 17.19 -31.37 -16.24
N SER A 40 16.19 -32.27 -16.27
CA SER A 40 14.77 -31.92 -16.30
C SER A 40 14.31 -31.24 -15.03
N GLU A 41 14.73 -31.72 -13.86
CA GLU A 41 14.44 -31.10 -12.57
C GLU A 41 15.06 -29.71 -12.44
N GLU A 42 16.31 -29.54 -12.90
CA GLU A 42 16.99 -28.24 -12.87
C GLU A 42 16.30 -27.21 -13.77
N ILE A 43 15.86 -27.60 -14.95
CA ILE A 43 15.08 -26.76 -15.87
C ILE A 43 13.75 -26.36 -15.23
N GLU A 44 13.07 -27.26 -14.57
CA GLU A 44 11.81 -26.97 -13.88
C GLU A 44 12.02 -26.01 -12.69
N ARG A 45 13.07 -26.21 -11.91
CA ARG A 45 13.45 -25.29 -10.82
C ARG A 45 13.76 -23.90 -11.34
N LEU A 46 14.49 -23.78 -12.46
CA LEU A 46 14.78 -22.50 -13.08
C LEU A 46 13.51 -21.78 -13.57
N LYS A 47 12.59 -22.49 -14.21
CA LYS A 47 11.29 -21.95 -14.63
C LYS A 47 10.47 -21.48 -13.45
N ASN A 48 10.40 -22.27 -12.38
CA ASN A 48 9.69 -21.91 -11.16
C ASN A 48 10.30 -20.68 -10.51
N LYS A 49 11.63 -20.61 -10.40
CA LYS A 49 12.35 -19.44 -9.90
C LYS A 49 12.02 -18.18 -10.70
N GLN A 50 12.10 -18.25 -12.02
CA GLN A 50 11.78 -17.12 -12.91
C GLN A 50 10.30 -16.70 -12.76
N GLY A 51 9.39 -17.66 -12.62
CA GLY A 51 7.97 -17.39 -12.36
C GLY A 51 7.73 -16.64 -11.06
N VAL A 52 8.41 -17.05 -9.98
CA VAL A 52 8.33 -16.37 -8.67
C VAL A 52 8.94 -14.98 -8.73
N GLU A 53 10.10 -14.81 -9.37
CA GLU A 53 10.76 -13.50 -9.54
C GLU A 53 9.86 -12.53 -10.31
N LEU A 54 9.26 -12.97 -11.41
CA LEU A 54 8.32 -12.16 -12.17
C LEU A 54 7.06 -11.79 -11.36
N ALA A 55 6.51 -12.73 -10.60
CA ALA A 55 5.36 -12.47 -9.73
C ALA A 55 5.71 -11.43 -8.65
N MET A 56 6.87 -11.54 -8.01
CA MET A 56 7.35 -10.56 -7.03
C MET A 56 7.51 -9.16 -7.64
N GLU A 57 8.09 -9.08 -8.83
CA GLU A 57 8.24 -7.80 -9.54
C GLU A 57 6.87 -7.16 -9.85
N GLN A 58 5.91 -7.94 -10.36
CA GLN A 58 4.56 -7.45 -10.65
C GLN A 58 3.83 -7.01 -9.38
N LEU A 59 3.91 -7.77 -8.30
CA LEU A 59 3.32 -7.41 -7.01
C LEU A 59 3.93 -6.11 -6.45
N THR A 60 5.24 -5.97 -6.51
CA THR A 60 5.93 -4.74 -6.08
C THR A 60 5.49 -3.54 -6.91
N ARG A 61 5.38 -3.69 -8.22
CA ARG A 61 4.91 -2.64 -9.12
C ARG A 61 3.46 -2.24 -8.84
N LEU A 62 2.58 -3.23 -8.64
CA LEU A 62 1.18 -2.97 -8.31
C LEU A 62 1.03 -2.28 -6.95
N ALA A 63 1.79 -2.71 -5.94
CA ALA A 63 1.80 -2.08 -4.63
C ALA A 63 2.22 -0.60 -4.72
N ALA A 64 3.28 -0.28 -5.46
CA ALA A 64 3.72 1.08 -5.69
C ALA A 64 2.67 1.93 -6.43
N GLN A 65 2.01 1.37 -7.44
CA GLN A 65 0.93 2.05 -8.15
C GLN A 65 -0.28 2.33 -7.25
N MET A 66 -0.68 1.36 -6.42
CA MET A 66 -1.78 1.54 -5.45
C MET A 66 -1.43 2.62 -4.42
N GLN A 67 -0.21 2.61 -3.89
CA GLN A 67 0.26 3.61 -2.94
C GLN A 67 0.24 5.02 -3.55
N SER A 68 0.80 5.22 -4.75
CA SER A 68 0.77 6.50 -5.46
C SER A 68 -0.66 7.01 -5.68
N ARG A 69 -1.55 6.14 -6.15
CA ARG A 69 -2.95 6.50 -6.42
C ARG A 69 -3.70 6.92 -5.15
N THR A 70 -3.47 6.20 -4.04
CA THR A 70 -4.08 6.54 -2.74
C THR A 70 -3.54 7.86 -2.21
N SER A 71 -2.23 8.11 -2.35
CA SER A 71 -1.60 9.38 -1.97
C SER A 71 -2.16 10.55 -2.77
N ASP A 72 -2.36 10.40 -4.08
CA ASP A 72 -2.92 11.46 -4.93
C ASP A 72 -4.37 11.80 -4.55
N LEU A 73 -5.19 10.78 -4.27
CA LEU A 73 -6.56 10.98 -3.79
C LEU A 73 -6.57 11.68 -2.43
N MET A 74 -5.75 11.23 -1.48
CA MET A 74 -5.62 11.84 -0.17
C MET A 74 -5.19 13.30 -0.29
N ASN A 75 -4.16 13.59 -1.07
CA ASN A 75 -3.63 14.94 -1.26
C ASN A 75 -4.67 15.87 -1.89
N THR A 76 -5.46 15.37 -2.82
CA THR A 76 -6.54 16.13 -3.45
C THR A 76 -7.64 16.49 -2.45
N GLU A 77 -8.13 15.49 -1.70
CA GLU A 77 -9.20 15.68 -0.72
C GLU A 77 -8.77 16.56 0.45
N VAL A 78 -7.56 16.34 1.00
CA VAL A 78 -7.03 17.16 2.09
C VAL A 78 -6.83 18.62 1.65
N SER A 79 -6.33 18.83 0.43
CA SER A 79 -6.16 20.20 -0.12
C SER A 79 -7.51 20.92 -0.26
N ALA A 80 -8.53 20.24 -0.75
CA ALA A 80 -9.87 20.80 -0.90
C ALA A 80 -10.49 21.19 0.46
N ILE A 81 -10.31 20.33 1.48
CA ILE A 81 -10.79 20.62 2.83
C ILE A 81 -10.03 21.80 3.43
N MET A 82 -8.69 21.81 3.33
CA MET A 82 -7.85 22.89 3.83
C MET A 82 -8.18 24.22 3.17
N ASP A 83 -8.37 24.24 1.87
CA ASP A 83 -8.79 25.44 1.13
C ASP A 83 -10.09 26.01 1.69
N ALA A 84 -11.09 25.13 1.87
CA ALA A 84 -12.41 25.51 2.38
C ALA A 84 -12.39 26.00 3.85
N ILE A 85 -11.66 25.33 4.75
CA ILE A 85 -11.63 25.69 6.18
C ILE A 85 -10.64 26.81 6.51
N THR A 86 -9.82 27.25 5.55
CA THR A 86 -8.85 28.35 5.73
C THR A 86 -9.11 29.54 4.81
N ASP A 87 -10.27 29.56 4.13
CA ASP A 87 -10.67 30.62 3.21
C ASP A 87 -9.62 30.90 2.13
N GLY A 88 -9.14 29.84 1.50
CA GLY A 88 -8.15 29.91 0.43
C GLY A 88 -6.72 30.18 0.87
N LYS A 89 -6.46 30.36 2.18
CA LYS A 89 -5.11 30.68 2.68
C LYS A 89 -4.12 29.55 2.42
N TYR A 90 -4.55 28.29 2.57
CA TYR A 90 -3.76 27.10 2.32
C TYR A 90 -4.48 26.23 1.29
N ASN A 91 -4.22 26.53 0.03
CA ASN A 91 -4.93 25.94 -1.09
C ASN A 91 -4.35 24.59 -1.58
N ARG A 92 -3.20 24.22 -1.07
CA ARG A 92 -2.59 22.94 -1.42
C ARG A 92 -1.81 22.38 -0.24
N LEU A 93 -2.14 21.14 0.08
CA LEU A 93 -1.44 20.34 1.06
C LEU A 93 -1.10 19.01 0.41
N TRP A 94 0.11 18.52 0.66
CA TRP A 94 0.42 17.16 0.28
C TRP A 94 1.28 16.45 1.30
N VAL A 95 1.02 15.16 1.42
CA VAL A 95 1.72 14.24 2.28
C VAL A 95 2.57 13.34 1.39
N ASP A 96 3.86 13.28 1.65
CA ASP A 96 4.76 12.39 0.93
C ASP A 96 4.68 10.95 1.45
N GLU A 97 5.43 10.03 0.81
CA GLU A 97 5.48 8.61 1.18
C GLU A 97 6.02 8.36 2.59
N ASN A 98 6.75 9.33 3.16
CA ASN A 98 7.29 9.29 4.53
C ASN A 98 6.40 10.01 5.54
N LEU A 99 5.17 10.36 5.15
CA LEU A 99 4.21 11.12 5.95
C LEU A 99 4.67 12.55 6.30
N HIS A 100 5.62 13.12 5.55
CA HIS A 100 5.95 14.52 5.69
C HIS A 100 4.87 15.37 5.02
N VAL A 101 4.32 16.31 5.79
CA VAL A 101 3.29 17.21 5.34
C VAL A 101 3.91 18.52 4.86
N GLN A 102 3.55 18.95 3.68
CA GLN A 102 3.93 20.24 3.11
C GLN A 102 2.68 21.03 2.72
N LEU A 103 2.69 22.32 3.04
CA LEU A 103 1.62 23.24 2.67
C LEU A 103 2.10 24.22 1.61
N MET A 104 1.16 24.70 0.81
CA MET A 104 1.36 25.87 -0.03
C MET A 104 0.42 26.99 0.39
N SER A 105 0.98 28.19 0.53
CA SER A 105 0.25 29.41 0.72
C SER A 105 0.82 30.47 -0.22
N ASN A 106 -0.01 31.06 -1.05
CA ASN A 106 0.40 32.10 -2.01
C ASN A 106 1.63 31.72 -2.88
N GLY A 107 1.66 30.46 -3.34
CA GLY A 107 2.74 29.93 -4.17
C GLY A 107 4.06 29.62 -3.43
N LYS A 108 4.10 29.77 -2.11
CA LYS A 108 5.27 29.44 -1.27
C LYS A 108 5.03 28.15 -0.51
N LYS A 109 6.04 27.30 -0.46
CA LYS A 109 6.05 26.09 0.38
C LYS A 109 6.29 26.49 1.83
N ILE A 110 5.48 25.95 2.72
CA ILE A 110 5.54 26.14 4.17
C ILE A 110 5.68 24.77 4.82
N SER A 111 6.64 24.64 5.72
CA SER A 111 6.85 23.43 6.51
C SER A 111 5.96 23.45 7.77
N MET A 112 5.68 22.27 8.33
CA MET A 112 4.81 22.09 9.50
C MET A 112 5.30 22.83 10.76
N ASP A 113 6.60 23.00 10.90
CA ASP A 113 7.23 23.73 12.01
C ASP A 113 7.03 25.27 11.93
N GLN A 114 6.61 25.78 10.78
CA GLN A 114 6.39 27.20 10.52
C GLN A 114 4.91 27.61 10.68
N VAL A 115 4.02 26.68 10.96
CA VAL A 115 2.59 26.97 11.12
C VAL A 115 2.20 27.14 12.59
N SER A 116 1.15 27.91 12.83
CA SER A 116 0.57 28.03 14.18
C SER A 116 -0.09 26.71 14.63
N ARG A 117 -0.22 26.53 15.95
CA ARG A 117 -0.88 25.34 16.50
C ARG A 117 -2.32 25.18 16.00
N GLY A 118 -3.08 26.28 15.88
CA GLY A 118 -4.42 26.22 15.29
C GLY A 118 -4.42 25.79 13.82
N THR A 119 -3.41 26.15 13.03
CA THR A 119 -3.25 25.65 11.66
C THR A 119 -2.89 24.16 11.65
N LEU A 120 -2.04 23.72 12.56
CA LEU A 120 -1.66 22.33 12.71
C LEU A 120 -2.90 21.45 13.00
N GLU A 121 -3.76 21.90 13.92
CA GLU A 121 -5.02 21.19 14.23
C GLU A 121 -5.98 21.18 13.03
N GLN A 122 -6.03 22.25 12.22
CA GLN A 122 -6.80 22.25 10.97
C GLN A 122 -6.27 21.22 9.96
N ILE A 123 -4.94 21.06 9.87
CA ILE A 123 -4.33 20.04 9.02
C ILE A 123 -4.72 18.64 9.47
N TYR A 124 -4.61 18.34 10.76
CA TYR A 124 -5.02 17.04 11.31
C TYR A 124 -6.51 16.77 11.10
N PHE A 125 -7.34 17.80 11.30
CA PHE A 125 -8.76 17.70 11.00
C PHE A 125 -9.00 17.36 9.52
N ALA A 126 -8.37 18.07 8.60
CA ALA A 126 -8.52 17.84 7.16
C ALA A 126 -8.07 16.44 6.74
N ILE A 127 -6.93 15.96 7.27
CA ILE A 127 -6.42 14.60 6.99
C ILE A 127 -7.42 13.55 7.47
N ARG A 128 -7.97 13.69 8.68
CA ARG A 128 -8.96 12.74 9.23
C ARG A 128 -10.24 12.71 8.40
N MET A 129 -10.74 13.88 7.99
CA MET A 129 -11.94 13.97 7.17
C MET A 129 -11.74 13.40 5.77
N ALA A 130 -10.59 13.64 5.14
CA ALA A 130 -10.22 13.06 3.86
C ALA A 130 -10.08 11.53 3.95
N ALA A 131 -9.40 11.03 4.98
CA ALA A 131 -9.26 9.60 5.21
C ALA A 131 -10.62 8.92 5.38
N THR A 132 -11.52 9.51 6.17
CA THR A 132 -12.88 8.97 6.35
C THR A 132 -13.64 8.90 5.03
N LYS A 133 -13.51 9.92 4.18
CA LYS A 133 -14.16 9.95 2.87
C LYS A 133 -13.61 8.90 1.89
N ILE A 134 -12.30 8.63 1.96
CA ILE A 134 -11.65 7.67 1.07
C ILE A 134 -11.87 6.21 1.51
N LEU A 135 -11.88 5.98 2.83
CA LEU A 135 -11.98 4.63 3.39
C LEU A 135 -13.42 4.11 3.50
N HIS A 136 -14.40 5.00 3.48
CA HIS A 136 -15.81 4.63 3.62
C HIS A 136 -16.62 5.10 2.40
N GLU A 137 -17.35 4.17 1.79
CA GLU A 137 -18.28 4.49 0.70
C GLU A 137 -19.55 5.20 1.21
N GLU A 138 -19.92 4.93 2.48
CA GLU A 138 -21.08 5.55 3.12
C GLU A 138 -20.66 6.72 4.02
N GLU A 139 -21.55 7.69 4.20
CA GLU A 139 -21.33 8.83 5.09
C GLU A 139 -21.36 8.40 6.55
N CYS A 140 -20.17 8.34 7.18
CA CYS A 140 -20.03 8.04 8.60
C CYS A 140 -20.29 9.29 9.46
N PRO A 141 -20.94 9.14 10.64
CA PRO A 141 -21.03 10.21 11.63
C PRO A 141 -19.66 10.68 12.07
N VAL A 142 -19.51 11.98 12.26
CA VAL A 142 -18.28 12.61 12.75
C VAL A 142 -18.43 12.93 14.23
N ILE A 143 -17.53 12.41 15.07
CA ILE A 143 -17.48 12.69 16.51
C ILE A 143 -16.25 13.55 16.78
N LEU A 144 -16.48 14.73 17.37
CA LEU A 144 -15.46 15.72 17.71
C LEU A 144 -15.49 15.97 19.21
N ASP A 145 -14.39 15.65 19.87
CA ASP A 145 -14.23 15.82 21.32
C ASP A 145 -13.14 16.87 21.56
N ASP A 146 -13.55 18.02 22.14
CA ASP A 146 -12.71 19.22 22.37
C ASP A 146 -11.82 19.61 21.18
N ALA A 147 -12.29 19.33 19.96
CA ALA A 147 -11.48 19.41 18.74
C ALA A 147 -11.06 20.86 18.35
N PHE A 148 -11.68 21.85 18.93
CA PHE A 148 -11.49 23.26 18.52
C PHE A 148 -10.72 24.11 19.56
N GLY A 149 -10.08 23.49 20.55
CA GLY A 149 -9.42 24.18 21.65
C GLY A 149 -8.36 25.21 21.23
N TYR A 150 -7.70 24.99 20.10
CA TYR A 150 -6.66 25.89 19.56
C TYR A 150 -7.13 26.78 18.40
N TYR A 151 -8.44 26.79 18.11
CA TYR A 151 -8.99 27.61 17.02
C TYR A 151 -9.32 29.01 17.56
N ASP A 152 -9.04 30.02 16.75
CA ASP A 152 -9.65 31.32 16.91
C ASP A 152 -11.07 31.32 16.33
N ASP A 153 -11.82 32.39 16.54
CA ASP A 153 -13.23 32.47 16.13
C ASP A 153 -13.39 32.37 14.59
N SER A 154 -12.44 32.86 13.84
CA SER A 154 -12.48 32.80 12.38
C SER A 154 -12.31 31.37 11.89
N ARG A 155 -11.32 30.63 12.41
CA ARG A 155 -11.11 29.22 12.09
C ARG A 155 -12.28 28.35 12.51
N LEU A 156 -12.82 28.62 13.71
CA LEU A 156 -13.99 27.90 14.22
C LEU A 156 -15.18 28.11 13.29
N ALA A 157 -15.49 29.35 12.93
CA ALA A 157 -16.60 29.67 12.05
C ALA A 157 -16.49 28.98 10.69
N GLN A 158 -15.32 29.01 10.07
CA GLN A 158 -15.09 28.38 8.77
C GLN A 158 -15.20 26.85 8.83
N THR A 159 -14.62 26.24 9.86
CA THR A 159 -14.68 24.78 10.04
C THR A 159 -16.12 24.31 10.33
N LEU A 160 -16.86 25.02 11.20
CA LEU A 160 -18.26 24.70 11.46
C LEU A 160 -19.15 24.89 10.22
N ARG A 161 -18.89 25.92 9.39
CA ARG A 161 -19.57 26.10 8.11
C ARG A 161 -19.33 24.93 7.18
N TRP A 162 -18.07 24.52 7.03
CA TRP A 162 -17.71 23.36 6.23
C TRP A 162 -18.40 22.08 6.71
N LEU A 163 -18.43 21.83 8.04
CA LEU A 163 -19.14 20.70 8.64
C LEU A 163 -20.63 20.74 8.35
N LYS A 164 -21.28 21.91 8.47
CA LYS A 164 -22.68 22.09 8.11
C LYS A 164 -22.96 21.74 6.65
N ASP A 165 -22.09 22.20 5.74
CA ASP A 165 -22.25 22.00 4.30
C ASP A 165 -21.94 20.55 3.87
N SER A 166 -21.19 19.79 4.69
CA SER A 166 -20.88 18.38 4.45
C SER A 166 -22.10 17.45 4.54
N LYS A 167 -23.24 17.92 5.10
CA LYS A 167 -24.49 17.18 5.31
C LYS A 167 -24.36 15.89 6.13
N ARG A 168 -23.24 15.70 6.80
CA ARG A 168 -22.99 14.54 7.67
C ARG A 168 -23.60 14.76 9.05
N GLN A 169 -23.92 13.69 9.74
CA GLN A 169 -24.20 13.75 11.17
C GLN A 169 -22.92 14.11 11.92
N VAL A 170 -22.96 15.20 12.69
CA VAL A 170 -21.82 15.68 13.48
C VAL A 170 -22.21 15.74 14.95
N ILE A 171 -21.41 15.12 15.80
CA ILE A 171 -21.55 15.16 17.26
C ILE A 171 -20.34 15.89 17.82
N ILE A 172 -20.57 16.99 18.52
CA ILE A 172 -19.52 17.80 19.12
C ILE A 172 -19.64 17.72 20.62
N PHE A 173 -18.60 17.21 21.28
CA PHE A 173 -18.42 17.33 22.73
C PHE A 173 -17.51 18.53 22.98
N SER A 174 -17.95 19.45 23.83
CA SER A 174 -17.17 20.62 24.19
C SER A 174 -17.53 21.13 25.58
N CYS A 175 -16.52 21.56 26.32
CA CYS A 175 -16.70 22.29 27.58
C CYS A 175 -16.81 23.81 27.35
N GLN A 176 -16.72 24.31 26.10
CA GLN A 176 -16.74 25.72 25.77
C GLN A 176 -18.10 26.13 25.21
N LYS A 177 -18.53 27.35 25.52
CA LYS A 177 -19.81 27.89 25.02
C LYS A 177 -19.71 28.45 23.58
N ARG A 178 -18.52 28.78 23.14
CA ARG A 178 -18.29 29.51 21.88
C ARG A 178 -18.71 28.71 20.64
N GLU A 179 -18.57 27.37 20.65
CA GLU A 179 -19.04 26.51 19.55
C GLU A 179 -20.56 26.64 19.37
N MET A 180 -21.27 26.59 20.48
CA MET A 180 -22.74 26.75 20.50
C MET A 180 -23.16 28.16 20.02
N GLU A 181 -22.54 29.21 20.57
CA GLU A 181 -22.80 30.60 20.18
C GLU A 181 -22.52 30.83 18.68
N MET A 182 -21.49 30.17 18.13
CA MET A 182 -21.16 30.27 16.72
C MET A 182 -22.21 29.56 15.86
N LEU A 183 -22.66 28.37 16.25
CA LEU A 183 -23.72 27.64 15.54
C LEU A 183 -25.05 28.44 15.55
N GLU A 184 -25.39 29.08 16.67
CA GLU A 184 -26.55 29.95 16.78
C GLU A 184 -26.45 31.17 15.84
N LYS A 185 -25.30 31.85 15.81
CA LYS A 185 -25.04 32.98 14.89
C LYS A 185 -25.13 32.57 13.44
N MET A 186 -24.79 31.31 13.11
CA MET A 186 -24.88 30.76 11.76
C MET A 186 -26.26 30.24 11.40
N GLY A 187 -27.23 30.30 12.32
CA GLY A 187 -28.58 29.75 12.12
C GLY A 187 -28.58 28.25 11.90
N CYS A 188 -27.65 27.51 12.50
CA CYS A 188 -27.63 26.07 12.41
C CYS A 188 -28.68 25.47 13.33
N VAL A 189 -29.42 24.48 12.84
CA VAL A 189 -30.31 23.65 13.65
C VAL A 189 -29.47 22.54 14.29
N TYR A 190 -29.45 22.47 15.59
CA TYR A 190 -28.71 21.43 16.33
C TYR A 190 -29.48 21.01 17.57
N HIS A 191 -29.19 19.82 18.08
CA HIS A 191 -29.71 19.30 19.34
C HIS A 191 -28.66 19.48 20.43
N LYS A 192 -29.04 20.11 21.53
CA LYS A 192 -28.16 20.32 22.69
C LYS A 192 -28.49 19.32 23.78
N VAL A 193 -27.48 18.61 24.25
CA VAL A 193 -27.53 17.73 25.40
C VAL A 193 -26.55 18.27 26.46
N MET A 194 -27.00 18.42 27.70
CA MET A 194 -26.13 18.76 28.82
C MET A 194 -25.82 17.46 29.58
N LEU A 195 -24.56 17.17 29.76
CA LEU A 195 -24.07 16.01 30.51
C LEU A 195 -23.77 16.42 31.95
#